data_5b4a12004917fbbe8ac8b1fcd5c6afcb
#
_entry.id   5b4a12004917fbbe8ac8b1fcd5c6afcb
#
_cell.length_a   1.000
_cell.length_b   1.000
_cell.length_c   1.000
_cell.angle_alpha   90.00
_cell.angle_beta   90.00
_cell.angle_gamma   90.00
#
_symmetry.space_group_name_H-M   'P 1'
#
loop_
_entity.id
_entity.type
_entity.pdbx_description
1 polymer ?
#
loop_
_entity_poly.entity_id
_entity_poly.type
_entity_poly.pdbx_seq_one_letter_code
_entity_poly.pdbx_strand_id
1 'polypeptide(L)'
;MIRRLIILLLIVGCHKPFNQDNIQKNAERSKKMQPKWEDKEQSVSNHDLQILQRAKEILSDESKWNSEDDRVCNDDDTKWSLFCALKKATIETLGGYENNRAAHIEVRLIIHKLMEGEDFKHRLMDFNNTREFDDIIKVLDESIEKVQGRLESNP
;
A
#
# COMPACT_ATOMS: atom_id res chain seq x y z
N MET A 1 12.91 0.67 72.52
CA MET A 1 11.74 0.15 71.76
C MET A 1 11.37 1.18 70.73
N ILE A 2 11.71 0.96 69.46
CA ILE A 2 11.51 1.87 68.36
C ILE A 2 10.37 1.26 67.51
N ARG A 3 9.17 1.88 67.53
CA ARG A 3 8.05 1.50 66.67
C ARG A 3 8.31 2.03 65.27
N ARG A 4 8.49 1.13 64.31
CA ARG A 4 8.55 1.44 62.88
C ARG A 4 7.10 1.64 62.36
N LEU A 5 6.82 2.86 61.97
CA LEU A 5 5.58 3.21 61.29
C LEU A 5 5.73 2.84 59.80
N ILE A 6 4.96 1.85 59.32
CA ILE A 6 4.92 1.49 57.91
C ILE A 6 3.83 2.34 57.27
N ILE A 7 4.23 3.30 56.46
CA ILE A 7 3.31 4.10 55.63
C ILE A 7 3.02 3.31 54.36
N LEU A 8 1.81 2.76 54.24
CA LEU A 8 1.31 2.17 53.00
C LEU A 8 0.89 3.30 52.07
N LEU A 9 1.70 3.58 51.06
CA LEU A 9 1.35 4.43 49.93
C LEU A 9 0.40 3.65 49.02
N LEU A 10 -0.90 3.92 49.09
CA LEU A 10 -1.89 3.50 48.11
C LEU A 10 -1.70 4.33 46.83
N ILE A 11 -1.02 3.76 45.85
CA ILE A 11 -0.97 4.31 44.50
C ILE A 11 -2.36 4.03 43.83
N VAL A 12 -3.25 4.97 43.91
CA VAL A 12 -4.48 4.96 43.12
C VAL A 12 -4.10 5.29 41.68
N GLY A 13 -3.75 4.26 40.92
CA GLY A 13 -3.57 4.39 39.48
C GLY A 13 -4.91 4.74 38.83
N CYS A 14 -5.05 5.96 38.30
CA CYS A 14 -6.12 6.31 37.39
C CYS A 14 -5.98 5.50 36.10
N HIS A 15 -6.49 4.29 36.10
CA HIS A 15 -6.75 3.54 34.88
C HIS A 15 -7.92 4.21 34.18
N LYS A 16 -7.63 4.97 33.10
CA LYS A 16 -8.69 5.38 32.17
C LYS A 16 -9.30 4.10 31.60
N PRO A 17 -10.62 3.90 31.68
CA PRO A 17 -11.22 2.70 31.09
C PRO A 17 -10.91 2.67 29.61
N PHE A 18 -10.36 1.54 29.17
CA PHE A 18 -10.09 1.23 27.77
C PHE A 18 -11.44 1.27 27.01
N ASN A 19 -11.61 2.28 26.15
CA ASN A 19 -12.88 2.59 25.52
C ASN A 19 -13.09 1.64 24.31
N GLN A 20 -13.77 0.51 24.55
CA GLN A 20 -14.14 -0.46 23.51
C GLN A 20 -15.00 0.16 22.40
N ASP A 21 -15.77 1.21 22.69
CA ASP A 21 -16.60 1.92 21.69
C ASP A 21 -15.77 2.58 20.58
N ASN A 22 -14.54 3.02 20.89
CA ASN A 22 -13.65 3.60 19.89
C ASN A 22 -13.06 2.56 18.94
N ILE A 23 -12.83 1.33 19.43
CA ILE A 23 -12.33 0.24 18.59
C ILE A 23 -13.42 -0.20 17.62
N GLN A 24 -14.65 -0.33 18.11
CA GLN A 24 -15.79 -0.73 17.28
C GLN A 24 -16.13 0.34 16.24
N LYS A 25 -16.11 1.62 16.61
CA LYS A 25 -16.29 2.75 15.66
C LYS A 25 -15.18 2.83 14.63
N ASN A 26 -13.94 2.55 15.00
CA ASN A 26 -12.81 2.53 14.05
C ASN A 26 -12.89 1.32 13.10
N ALA A 27 -13.30 0.14 13.60
CA ALA A 27 -13.53 -1.04 12.77
C ALA A 27 -14.71 -0.85 11.79
N GLU A 28 -15.79 -0.17 12.22
CA GLU A 28 -16.91 0.19 11.34
C GLU A 28 -16.54 1.29 10.33
N ARG A 29 -15.65 2.22 10.73
CA ARG A 29 -15.12 3.26 9.83
C ARG A 29 -14.20 2.67 8.77
N SER A 30 -13.35 1.70 9.14
CA SER A 30 -12.53 0.94 8.19
C SER A 30 -13.39 0.15 7.19
N LYS A 31 -14.48 -0.51 7.65
CA LYS A 31 -15.41 -1.21 6.76
C LYS A 31 -16.16 -0.27 5.81
N LYS A 32 -16.47 0.97 6.22
CA LYS A 32 -17.09 1.99 5.35
C LYS A 32 -16.12 2.64 4.36
N MET A 33 -14.83 2.51 4.56
CA MET A 33 -13.78 3.03 3.68
C MET A 33 -13.23 1.99 2.70
N GLN A 34 -13.91 0.86 2.50
CA GLN A 34 -13.59 -0.02 1.38
C GLN A 34 -13.79 0.76 0.07
N PRO A 35 -12.74 0.90 -0.72
CA PRO A 35 -12.83 1.70 -1.94
C PRO A 35 -13.81 1.03 -2.90
N LYS A 36 -14.68 1.82 -3.50
CA LYS A 36 -15.74 1.41 -4.45
C LYS A 36 -15.24 0.63 -5.69
N TRP A 37 -13.91 0.48 -5.84
CA TRP A 37 -13.25 -0.27 -6.90
C TRP A 37 -12.89 -1.72 -6.49
N GLU A 38 -12.98 -2.08 -5.19
CA GLU A 38 -12.80 -3.46 -4.71
C GLU A 38 -13.94 -4.38 -5.17
N ASP A 39 -15.14 -3.83 -5.40
CA ASP A 39 -16.32 -4.59 -5.79
C ASP A 39 -16.41 -4.87 -7.31
N LYS A 40 -15.50 -4.34 -8.12
CA LYS A 40 -15.45 -4.61 -9.55
C LYS A 40 -14.31 -5.57 -9.85
N GLU A 41 -14.65 -6.83 -10.04
CA GLU A 41 -13.76 -7.80 -10.68
C GLU A 41 -13.41 -7.29 -12.08
N GLN A 42 -12.25 -6.62 -12.19
CA GLN A 42 -11.77 -6.11 -13.47
C GLN A 42 -11.23 -7.28 -14.29
N SER A 43 -11.63 -7.36 -15.56
CA SER A 43 -11.04 -8.31 -16.49
C SER A 43 -9.54 -8.04 -16.60
N VAL A 44 -8.75 -9.10 -16.41
CA VAL A 44 -7.29 -9.07 -16.54
C VAL A 44 -6.92 -9.31 -18.00
N SER A 45 -5.90 -8.65 -18.47
CA SER A 45 -5.35 -8.83 -19.82
C SER A 45 -3.83 -8.98 -19.79
N ASN A 46 -3.25 -9.47 -20.89
CA ASN A 46 -1.79 -9.53 -21.04
C ASN A 46 -1.12 -8.16 -20.89
N HIS A 47 -1.81 -7.07 -21.23
CA HIS A 47 -1.29 -5.73 -21.00
C HIS A 47 -1.10 -5.41 -19.52
N ASP A 48 -1.96 -5.93 -18.64
CA ASP A 48 -1.82 -5.72 -17.18
C ASP A 48 -0.56 -6.41 -16.65
N LEU A 49 -0.26 -7.61 -17.15
CA LEU A 49 0.97 -8.31 -16.82
C LEU A 49 2.20 -7.53 -17.34
N GLN A 50 2.15 -7.06 -18.59
CA GLN A 50 3.23 -6.26 -19.19
C GLN A 50 3.48 -4.96 -18.43
N ILE A 51 2.43 -4.27 -17.99
CA ILE A 51 2.54 -3.04 -17.18
C ILE A 51 3.29 -3.33 -15.89
N LEU A 52 2.94 -4.39 -15.15
CA LEU A 52 3.60 -4.73 -13.90
C LEU A 52 5.06 -5.15 -14.10
N GLN A 53 5.33 -5.98 -15.10
CA GLN A 53 6.70 -6.39 -15.45
C GLN A 53 7.55 -5.18 -15.85
N ARG A 54 6.97 -4.27 -16.65
CA ARG A 54 7.67 -3.06 -17.08
C ARG A 54 7.92 -2.09 -15.92
N ALA A 55 6.98 -1.94 -14.98
CA ALA A 55 7.18 -1.13 -13.78
C ALA A 55 8.33 -1.70 -12.92
N LYS A 56 8.41 -3.03 -12.78
CA LYS A 56 9.52 -3.69 -12.08
C LYS A 56 10.86 -3.49 -12.78
N GLU A 57 10.90 -3.51 -14.13
CA GLU A 57 12.12 -3.20 -14.89
C GLU A 57 12.58 -1.75 -14.70
N ILE A 58 11.64 -0.79 -14.65
CA ILE A 58 11.95 0.62 -14.36
C ILE A 58 12.59 0.76 -12.98
N LEU A 59 12.09 -0.01 -12.00
CA LEU A 59 12.61 -0.10 -10.65
C LEU A 59 13.61 -1.27 -10.49
N SER A 60 14.54 -1.44 -11.45
CA SER A 60 15.43 -2.61 -11.53
C SER A 60 16.38 -2.76 -10.34
N ASP A 61 16.69 -1.65 -9.67
CA ASP A 61 17.53 -1.60 -8.48
C ASP A 61 17.22 -0.34 -7.65
N GLU A 62 17.66 -0.32 -6.39
CA GLU A 62 17.38 0.76 -5.43
C GLU A 62 17.86 2.13 -5.93
N SER A 63 18.92 2.20 -6.73
CA SER A 63 19.42 3.47 -7.26
C SER A 63 18.46 4.14 -8.25
N LYS A 64 17.50 3.38 -8.79
CA LYS A 64 16.42 3.84 -9.67
C LYS A 64 15.17 4.24 -8.92
N TRP A 65 15.10 3.93 -7.63
CA TRP A 65 13.93 4.24 -6.83
C TRP A 65 14.02 5.63 -6.21
N ASN A 66 12.88 6.35 -6.24
CA ASN A 66 12.64 7.58 -5.51
C ASN A 66 11.75 7.29 -4.30
N SER A 67 12.34 7.31 -3.10
CA SER A 67 11.63 7.11 -1.84
C SER A 67 10.79 8.29 -1.39
N GLU A 68 10.87 9.44 -2.07
CA GLU A 68 10.15 10.67 -1.76
C GLU A 68 9.15 10.99 -2.88
N ASP A 69 8.09 10.17 -2.99
CA ASP A 69 7.03 10.37 -3.99
C ASP A 69 6.21 11.62 -3.66
N ASP A 70 6.16 12.56 -4.59
CA ASP A 70 5.28 13.74 -4.57
C ASP A 70 4.17 13.66 -5.65
N ARG A 71 4.09 12.52 -6.35
CA ARG A 71 3.17 12.24 -7.47
C ARG A 71 3.45 13.08 -8.73
N VAL A 72 4.57 13.77 -8.77
CA VAL A 72 5.06 14.46 -9.97
C VAL A 72 5.99 13.51 -10.71
N CYS A 73 5.70 13.24 -11.98
CA CYS A 73 6.48 12.32 -12.81
C CYS A 73 6.88 13.06 -14.08
N ASN A 74 8.17 13.31 -14.26
CA ASN A 74 8.72 13.96 -15.45
C ASN A 74 9.33 12.91 -16.39
N ASP A 75 9.33 13.19 -17.67
CA ASP A 75 9.85 12.24 -18.67
C ASP A 75 11.36 12.04 -18.56
N ASP A 76 12.09 13.03 -18.02
CA ASP A 76 13.53 13.04 -17.80
C ASP A 76 13.96 12.54 -16.42
N ASP A 77 13.02 12.08 -15.57
CA ASP A 77 13.35 11.50 -14.28
C ASP A 77 14.27 10.29 -14.44
N THR A 78 15.31 10.23 -13.61
CA THR A 78 16.26 9.10 -13.54
C THR A 78 15.94 8.14 -12.39
N LYS A 79 15.11 8.59 -11.45
CA LYS A 79 14.58 7.81 -10.33
C LYS A 79 13.06 7.87 -10.34
N TRP A 80 12.41 6.78 -9.99
CA TRP A 80 10.97 6.61 -10.12
C TRP A 80 10.36 6.16 -8.80
N SER A 81 9.31 6.83 -8.33
CA SER A 81 8.47 6.27 -7.30
C SER A 81 7.64 5.10 -7.86
N LEU A 82 7.06 4.29 -6.98
CA LEU A 82 6.15 3.22 -7.39
C LEU A 82 5.01 3.75 -8.28
N PHE A 83 4.44 4.91 -7.92
CA PHE A 83 3.39 5.55 -8.74
C PHE A 83 3.91 5.95 -10.12
N CYS A 84 5.06 6.61 -10.19
CA CYS A 84 5.62 7.08 -11.45
C CYS A 84 6.09 5.91 -12.35
N ALA A 85 6.65 4.86 -11.77
CA ALA A 85 7.02 3.65 -12.49
C ALA A 85 5.80 2.97 -13.12
N LEU A 86 4.71 2.81 -12.36
CA LEU A 86 3.45 2.26 -12.87
C LEU A 86 2.82 3.15 -13.95
N LYS A 87 2.82 4.47 -13.76
CA LYS A 87 2.31 5.43 -14.75
C LYS A 87 3.09 5.34 -16.05
N LYS A 88 4.44 5.36 -15.98
CA LYS A 88 5.33 5.25 -17.14
C LYS A 88 5.12 3.92 -17.87
N ALA A 89 5.11 2.81 -17.14
CA ALA A 89 4.88 1.49 -17.70
C ALA A 89 3.53 1.41 -18.44
N THR A 90 2.47 2.01 -17.88
CA THR A 90 1.15 2.06 -18.50
C THR A 90 1.20 2.84 -19.81
N ILE A 91 1.82 4.01 -19.83
CA ILE A 91 1.94 4.84 -21.04
C ILE A 91 2.74 4.10 -22.11
N GLU A 92 3.86 3.47 -21.75
CA GLU A 92 4.69 2.70 -22.68
C GLU A 92 3.96 1.48 -23.27
N THR A 93 3.06 0.84 -22.47
CA THR A 93 2.33 -0.35 -22.92
C THR A 93 1.09 -0.01 -23.75
N LEU A 94 0.36 1.05 -23.37
CA LEU A 94 -0.98 1.38 -23.93
C LEU A 94 -1.01 2.64 -24.79
N GLY A 95 0.07 3.43 -24.80
CA GLY A 95 0.10 4.75 -25.46
C GLY A 95 -0.59 5.86 -24.67
N GLY A 96 -1.13 5.58 -23.47
CA GLY A 96 -1.79 6.54 -22.60
C GLY A 96 -1.92 6.04 -21.17
N TYR A 97 -2.16 6.94 -20.21
CA TYR A 97 -2.31 6.57 -18.81
C TYR A 97 -3.75 6.19 -18.45
N GLU A 98 -3.92 4.97 -17.98
CA GLU A 98 -5.19 4.42 -17.47
C GLU A 98 -5.02 3.91 -16.05
N ASN A 99 -5.56 4.64 -15.06
CA ASN A 99 -5.39 4.32 -13.64
C ASN A 99 -6.31 3.21 -13.11
N ASN A 100 -7.31 2.80 -13.89
CA ASN A 100 -8.32 1.79 -13.52
C ASN A 100 -8.00 0.40 -14.06
N ARG A 101 -6.80 0.17 -14.57
CA ARG A 101 -6.35 -1.14 -15.03
C ARG A 101 -6.22 -2.14 -13.88
N ALA A 102 -6.44 -3.42 -14.18
CA ALA A 102 -6.28 -4.50 -13.21
C ALA A 102 -4.89 -4.48 -12.56
N ALA A 103 -3.82 -4.17 -13.32
CA ALA A 103 -2.47 -3.97 -12.82
C ALA A 103 -2.41 -2.99 -11.64
N HIS A 104 -2.99 -1.79 -11.80
CA HIS A 104 -3.00 -0.76 -10.75
C HIS A 104 -3.87 -1.14 -9.56
N ILE A 105 -4.95 -1.86 -9.80
CA ILE A 105 -5.88 -2.30 -8.77
C ILE A 105 -5.22 -3.36 -7.89
N GLU A 106 -4.55 -4.36 -8.46
CA GLU A 106 -3.85 -5.39 -7.70
C GLU A 106 -2.76 -4.80 -6.80
N VAL A 107 -1.95 -3.86 -7.32
CA VAL A 107 -0.95 -3.15 -6.51
C VAL A 107 -1.63 -2.44 -5.33
N ARG A 108 -2.73 -1.72 -5.56
CA ARG A 108 -3.45 -1.02 -4.50
C ARG A 108 -4.08 -1.96 -3.47
N LEU A 109 -4.57 -3.13 -3.90
CA LEU A 109 -5.15 -4.15 -3.02
C LEU A 109 -4.09 -4.75 -2.10
N ILE A 110 -2.91 -5.09 -2.64
CA ILE A 110 -1.80 -5.63 -1.86
C ILE A 110 -1.33 -4.59 -0.84
N ILE A 111 -1.09 -3.34 -1.27
CA ILE A 111 -0.70 -2.26 -0.37
C ILE A 111 -1.76 -2.02 0.70
N HIS A 112 -3.05 -2.04 0.35
CA HIS A 112 -4.12 -1.88 1.34
C HIS A 112 -4.07 -2.94 2.44
N LYS A 113 -3.76 -4.17 2.05
CA LYS A 113 -3.61 -5.30 2.97
C LYS A 113 -2.39 -5.14 3.88
N LEU A 114 -1.27 -4.67 3.30
CA LEU A 114 -0.03 -4.44 4.04
C LEU A 114 -0.10 -3.25 5.00
N MET A 115 -0.94 -2.26 4.68
CA MET A 115 -1.16 -1.05 5.50
C MET A 115 -2.45 -1.13 6.32
N GLU A 116 -2.98 -2.34 6.59
CA GLU A 116 -4.18 -2.51 7.40
C GLU A 116 -3.97 -1.96 8.82
N GLY A 117 -4.84 -1.02 9.22
CA GLY A 117 -4.72 -0.34 10.52
C GLY A 117 -3.86 0.92 10.51
N GLU A 118 -3.21 1.27 9.40
CA GLU A 118 -2.49 2.52 9.22
C GLU A 118 -3.39 3.58 8.56
N ASP A 119 -3.19 4.86 8.95
CA ASP A 119 -3.86 5.99 8.31
C ASP A 119 -3.04 6.42 7.08
N PHE A 120 -3.69 6.48 5.91
CA PHE A 120 -3.07 6.97 4.68
C PHE A 120 -4.04 7.87 3.88
N LYS A 121 -3.48 8.85 3.17
CA LYS A 121 -4.22 9.75 2.27
C LYS A 121 -4.09 9.30 0.80
N HIS A 122 -2.89 8.93 0.41
CA HIS A 122 -2.52 8.54 -0.95
C HIS A 122 -1.77 7.21 -0.91
N ARG A 123 -2.51 6.12 -0.99
CA ARG A 123 -2.02 4.76 -0.74
C ARG A 123 -0.65 4.42 -1.35
N LEU A 124 -0.46 4.63 -2.67
CA LEU A 124 0.81 4.34 -3.32
C LEU A 124 1.93 5.26 -2.82
N MET A 125 1.64 6.57 -2.70
CA MET A 125 2.61 7.57 -2.24
C MET A 125 3.02 7.30 -0.79
N ASP A 126 2.04 7.13 0.10
CA ASP A 126 2.30 6.92 1.52
C ASP A 126 3.06 5.61 1.75
N PHE A 127 2.71 4.53 1.01
CA PHE A 127 3.45 3.27 1.04
C PHE A 127 4.89 3.47 0.54
N ASN A 128 5.08 4.10 -0.64
CA ASN A 128 6.40 4.35 -1.22
C ASN A 128 7.30 5.13 -0.26
N ASN A 129 6.74 6.13 0.46
CA ASN A 129 7.52 7.06 1.29
C ASN A 129 7.79 6.53 2.72
N THR A 130 7.18 5.40 3.09
CA THR A 130 7.29 4.82 4.44
C THR A 130 7.87 3.41 4.46
N ARG A 131 8.18 2.84 3.31
CA ARG A 131 8.69 1.48 3.18
C ARG A 131 10.07 1.46 2.53
N GLU A 132 10.76 0.33 2.68
CA GLU A 132 12.05 0.08 2.05
C GLU A 132 11.86 -0.39 0.61
N PHE A 133 12.92 -0.31 -0.20
CA PHE A 133 12.89 -0.72 -1.61
C PHE A 133 12.44 -2.17 -1.82
N ASP A 134 12.87 -3.08 -0.95
CA ASP A 134 12.49 -4.49 -1.02
C ASP A 134 10.98 -4.70 -0.86
N ASP A 135 10.31 -3.88 -0.06
CA ASP A 135 8.84 -3.92 0.08
C ASP A 135 8.15 -3.46 -1.21
N ILE A 136 8.72 -2.47 -1.90
CA ILE A 136 8.20 -1.99 -3.19
C ILE A 136 8.29 -3.11 -4.24
N ILE A 137 9.44 -3.78 -4.33
CA ILE A 137 9.64 -4.90 -5.27
C ILE A 137 8.72 -6.07 -4.93
N LYS A 138 8.59 -6.41 -3.66
CA LYS A 138 7.68 -7.47 -3.19
C LYS A 138 6.23 -7.22 -3.61
N VAL A 139 5.72 -5.99 -3.48
CA VAL A 139 4.37 -5.63 -3.93
C VAL A 139 4.21 -5.85 -5.43
N LEU A 140 5.20 -5.48 -6.23
CA LEU A 140 5.17 -5.71 -7.68
C LEU A 140 5.19 -7.20 -8.01
N ASP A 141 6.02 -8.00 -7.33
CA ASP A 141 6.10 -9.45 -7.53
C ASP A 141 4.78 -10.15 -7.18
N GLU A 142 4.21 -9.85 -6.03
CA GLU A 142 2.89 -10.38 -5.63
C GLU A 142 1.79 -9.97 -6.62
N SER A 143 1.86 -8.74 -7.18
CA SER A 143 0.89 -8.27 -8.18
C SER A 143 1.03 -9.02 -9.50
N ILE A 144 2.27 -9.29 -9.94
CA ILE A 144 2.57 -10.07 -11.14
C ILE A 144 2.01 -11.50 -10.99
N GLU A 145 2.31 -12.16 -9.88
CA GLU A 145 1.83 -13.53 -9.61
C GLU A 145 0.31 -13.61 -9.65
N LYS A 146 -0.40 -12.65 -9.02
CA LYS A 146 -1.86 -12.61 -9.02
C LYS A 146 -2.46 -12.37 -10.39
N VAL A 147 -1.91 -11.42 -11.16
CA VAL A 147 -2.38 -11.13 -12.52
C VAL A 147 -2.14 -12.33 -13.41
N GLN A 148 -0.98 -12.97 -13.32
CA GLN A 148 -0.64 -14.17 -14.10
C GLN A 148 -1.58 -15.33 -13.75
N GLY A 149 -1.80 -15.64 -12.49
CA GLY A 149 -2.71 -16.70 -12.07
C GLY A 149 -4.15 -16.47 -12.53
N ARG A 150 -4.62 -15.23 -12.59
CA ARG A 150 -5.95 -14.87 -13.13
C ARG A 150 -6.03 -15.03 -14.65
N LEU A 151 -4.95 -14.75 -15.38
CA LEU A 151 -4.89 -14.98 -16.84
C LEU A 151 -4.95 -16.47 -17.17
N GLU A 152 -4.26 -17.31 -16.39
CA GLU A 152 -4.27 -18.76 -16.56
C GLU A 152 -5.62 -19.40 -16.22
N SER A 153 -6.37 -18.79 -15.30
CA SER A 153 -7.68 -19.28 -14.85
C SER A 153 -8.84 -18.90 -15.78
N ASN A 154 -8.66 -17.87 -16.63
CA ASN A 154 -9.64 -17.35 -17.58
C ASN A 154 -9.00 -17.21 -18.97
N PRO A 155 -8.73 -18.33 -19.69
CA PRO A 155 -8.11 -18.32 -21.00
C PRO A 155 -9.04 -17.75 -22.11
#